data_53fbe6ef557580831ba3166f21e0e88d
#
_entry.id   53fbe6ef557580831ba3166f21e0e88d
#
_cell.length_a   1.000
_cell.length_b   1.000
_cell.length_c   1.000
_cell.angle_alpha   90.00
_cell.angle_beta   90.00
_cell.angle_gamma   90.00
#
_symmetry.space_group_name_H-M   'P 1'
#
loop_
_entity.id
_entity.type
_entity.pdbx_description
1 polymer ?
#
loop_
_entity_poly.entity_id
_entity_poly.type
_entity_poly.pdbx_seq_one_letter_code
_entity_poly.pdbx_strand_id
1 'polypeptide(L)'
;MSLRLQFSQEKTLHTVYFRNSYPKALIESKIKIFMSRLNSQEPKPPREPYDYTICLEYTSPLIESNIFELSRKMSLFLSDFNLNIAFRSVKVRKLFSYQAKPQIDKFDKNNLIYEFDCTCDGFYIGETRRTLMVRLKEHRNTACSNICAHINMCEKYENDATTFVHENEQEFPDPESARFDFFKNKFKIIDIGFRNDNDREKSEAFLIRTKRPTINDHFDSKLFKLF
;
A
#
# COMPACT_ATOMS: atom_id res chain seq x y z
N MET A 1 -9.96 4.31 -42.52
CA MET A 1 -10.26 3.13 -41.68
C MET A 1 -11.57 2.54 -42.17
N SER A 2 -11.59 1.26 -42.61
CA SER A 2 -12.74 0.69 -43.33
C SER A 2 -13.96 0.48 -42.43
N LEU A 3 -15.16 0.79 -42.90
CA LEU A 3 -16.45 0.57 -42.21
C LEU A 3 -16.60 -0.85 -41.63
N ARG A 4 -15.98 -1.87 -42.24
CA ARG A 4 -15.99 -3.24 -41.75
C ARG A 4 -15.24 -3.42 -40.41
N LEU A 5 -14.17 -2.67 -40.17
CA LEU A 5 -13.43 -2.71 -38.90
C LEU A 5 -14.23 -2.03 -37.78
N GLN A 6 -14.98 -0.97 -38.06
CA GLN A 6 -15.84 -0.29 -37.10
C GLN A 6 -17.00 -1.19 -36.63
N PHE A 7 -17.67 -1.89 -37.55
CA PHE A 7 -18.75 -2.84 -37.23
C PHE A 7 -18.25 -4.05 -36.42
N SER A 8 -17.01 -4.53 -36.66
CA SER A 8 -16.43 -5.61 -35.90
C SER A 8 -16.12 -5.20 -34.45
N GLN A 9 -15.60 -4.00 -34.25
CA GLN A 9 -15.31 -3.47 -32.90
C GLN A 9 -16.57 -3.22 -32.08
N GLU A 10 -17.63 -2.71 -32.70
CA GLU A 10 -18.91 -2.48 -32.04
C GLU A 10 -19.55 -3.79 -31.53
N LYS A 11 -19.57 -4.85 -32.36
CA LYS A 11 -20.05 -6.19 -31.94
C LYS A 11 -19.23 -6.78 -30.80
N THR A 12 -17.92 -6.60 -30.83
CA THR A 12 -17.03 -7.11 -29.78
C THR A 12 -17.28 -6.38 -28.44
N LEU A 13 -17.43 -5.05 -28.47
CA LEU A 13 -17.75 -4.25 -27.28
C LEU A 13 -19.10 -4.66 -26.69
N HIS A 14 -20.15 -4.79 -27.52
CA HIS A 14 -21.47 -5.25 -27.08
C HIS A 14 -21.38 -6.62 -26.39
N THR A 15 -20.63 -7.56 -26.94
CA THR A 15 -20.51 -8.93 -26.39
C THR A 15 -19.80 -8.93 -25.05
N VAL A 16 -18.72 -8.17 -24.90
CA VAL A 16 -17.92 -8.12 -23.68
C VAL A 16 -18.70 -7.45 -22.55
N TYR A 17 -19.37 -6.32 -22.81
CA TYR A 17 -20.11 -5.61 -21.78
C TYR A 17 -21.39 -6.35 -21.37
N PHE A 18 -22.06 -7.03 -22.30
CA PHE A 18 -23.27 -7.81 -22.02
C PHE A 18 -22.96 -9.02 -21.11
N ARG A 19 -21.81 -9.67 -21.30
CA ARG A 19 -21.35 -10.76 -20.42
C ARG A 19 -21.05 -10.30 -18.98
N ASN A 20 -20.76 -9.03 -18.79
CA ASN A 20 -20.46 -8.43 -17.48
C ASN A 20 -21.68 -7.79 -16.81
N SER A 21 -22.91 -8.10 -17.28
CA SER A 21 -24.18 -7.64 -16.70
C SER A 21 -24.36 -6.12 -16.61
N TYR A 22 -23.70 -5.35 -17.49
CA TYR A 22 -23.95 -3.92 -17.55
C TYR A 22 -25.33 -3.61 -18.17
N PRO A 23 -26.07 -2.59 -17.66
CA PRO A 23 -27.35 -2.18 -18.23
C PRO A 23 -27.21 -1.82 -19.71
N LYS A 24 -28.08 -2.40 -20.57
CA LYS A 24 -28.05 -2.21 -22.02
C LYS A 24 -28.08 -0.73 -22.44
N ALA A 25 -28.94 0.06 -21.79
CA ALA A 25 -29.08 1.51 -22.06
C ALA A 25 -27.76 2.27 -21.79
N LEU A 26 -26.99 1.86 -20.75
CA LEU A 26 -25.70 2.46 -20.44
C LEU A 26 -24.67 2.16 -21.53
N ILE A 27 -24.63 0.90 -22.01
CA ILE A 27 -23.73 0.47 -23.09
C ILE A 27 -24.03 1.25 -24.36
N GLU A 28 -25.31 1.28 -24.77
CA GLU A 28 -25.74 1.97 -25.99
C GLU A 28 -25.43 3.47 -25.96
N SER A 29 -25.67 4.13 -24.82
CA SER A 29 -25.34 5.55 -24.65
C SER A 29 -23.85 5.83 -24.77
N LYS A 30 -23.01 4.98 -24.18
CA LYS A 30 -21.54 5.13 -24.25
C LYS A 30 -21.00 4.84 -25.66
N ILE A 31 -21.54 3.82 -26.34
CA ILE A 31 -21.17 3.52 -27.73
C ILE A 31 -21.57 4.69 -28.63
N LYS A 32 -22.76 5.22 -28.47
CA LYS A 32 -23.22 6.38 -29.26
C LYS A 32 -22.31 7.61 -29.08
N ILE A 33 -21.92 7.91 -27.84
CA ILE A 33 -20.97 8.99 -27.53
C ILE A 33 -19.59 8.71 -28.17
N PHE A 34 -19.13 7.47 -28.10
CA PHE A 34 -17.85 7.09 -28.70
C PHE A 34 -17.89 7.22 -30.23
N MET A 35 -18.93 6.71 -30.87
CA MET A 35 -19.10 6.80 -32.32
C MET A 35 -19.25 8.25 -32.80
N SER A 36 -19.99 9.09 -32.07
CA SER A 36 -20.08 10.51 -32.41
C SER A 36 -18.72 11.22 -32.33
N ARG A 37 -17.86 10.85 -31.37
CA ARG A 37 -16.50 11.39 -31.26
C ARG A 37 -15.56 10.90 -32.38
N LEU A 38 -15.75 9.66 -32.86
CA LEU A 38 -14.98 9.14 -34.00
C LEU A 38 -15.37 9.81 -35.31
N ASN A 39 -16.64 10.16 -35.47
CA ASN A 39 -17.18 10.81 -36.67
C ASN A 39 -16.95 12.32 -36.70
N SER A 40 -16.69 12.96 -35.55
CA SER A 40 -16.28 14.36 -35.49
C SER A 40 -14.83 14.47 -35.90
N GLN A 41 -14.56 14.75 -37.16
CA GLN A 41 -13.22 14.86 -37.75
C GLN A 41 -12.50 16.16 -37.40
N GLU A 42 -13.08 17.04 -36.61
CA GLU A 42 -12.38 18.25 -36.19
C GLU A 42 -11.51 17.95 -34.97
N PRO A 43 -10.18 18.07 -35.11
CA PRO A 43 -9.31 18.02 -33.95
C PRO A 43 -9.70 19.17 -33.02
N LYS A 44 -10.06 18.85 -31.78
CA LYS A 44 -10.29 19.89 -30.77
C LYS A 44 -9.04 20.76 -30.72
N PRO A 45 -9.19 22.09 -30.73
CA PRO A 45 -8.04 22.96 -30.55
C PRO A 45 -7.27 22.54 -29.29
N PRO A 46 -5.95 22.54 -29.32
CA PRO A 46 -5.15 22.25 -28.15
C PRO A 46 -5.63 23.16 -27.02
N ARG A 47 -5.97 22.56 -25.89
CA ARG A 47 -6.33 23.35 -24.69
C ARG A 47 -5.09 24.11 -24.27
N GLU A 48 -5.26 25.38 -23.95
CA GLU A 48 -4.20 26.15 -23.34
C GLU A 48 -3.77 25.47 -22.04
N PRO A 49 -2.46 25.37 -21.77
CA PRO A 49 -1.97 24.79 -20.53
C PRO A 49 -2.53 25.58 -19.35
N TYR A 50 -2.88 24.88 -18.28
CA TYR A 50 -3.27 25.53 -17.04
C TYR A 50 -2.03 26.05 -16.32
N ASP A 51 -2.12 27.25 -15.75
CA ASP A 51 -1.05 27.83 -14.97
C ASP A 51 -0.86 27.06 -13.64
N TYR A 52 -1.98 26.68 -13.03
CA TYR A 52 -1.99 25.93 -11.79
C TYR A 52 -3.02 24.81 -11.80
N THR A 53 -2.66 23.64 -11.25
CA THR A 53 -3.58 22.54 -11.01
C THR A 53 -3.63 22.20 -9.53
N ILE A 54 -4.82 22.36 -8.92
CA ILE A 54 -5.08 21.96 -7.54
C ILE A 54 -5.68 20.55 -7.55
N CYS A 55 -5.02 19.61 -6.89
CA CYS A 55 -5.51 18.23 -6.75
C CYS A 55 -6.23 18.06 -5.41
N LEU A 56 -7.53 17.75 -5.44
CA LEU A 56 -8.35 17.50 -4.26
C LEU A 56 -8.74 16.01 -4.17
N GLU A 57 -8.96 15.51 -2.97
CA GLU A 57 -9.52 14.17 -2.80
C GLU A 57 -11.02 14.16 -3.08
N TYR A 58 -11.45 13.23 -3.93
CA TYR A 58 -12.87 13.02 -4.19
C TYR A 58 -13.48 12.19 -3.06
N THR A 59 -14.31 12.80 -2.25
CA THR A 59 -14.98 12.14 -1.11
C THR A 59 -16.46 11.93 -1.33
N SER A 60 -17.15 12.81 -2.07
CA SER A 60 -18.55 12.65 -2.40
C SER A 60 -18.98 13.55 -3.56
N PRO A 61 -20.09 13.25 -4.26
CA PRO A 61 -20.66 14.11 -5.31
C PRO A 61 -21.06 15.51 -4.81
N LEU A 62 -21.44 15.63 -3.54
CA LEU A 62 -21.81 16.90 -2.93
C LEU A 62 -20.61 17.87 -2.84
N ILE A 63 -19.44 17.33 -2.50
CA ILE A 63 -18.19 18.10 -2.46
C ILE A 63 -17.79 18.53 -3.86
N GLU A 64 -17.96 17.66 -4.87
CA GLU A 64 -17.70 18.00 -6.27
C GLU A 64 -18.51 19.22 -6.73
N SER A 65 -19.81 19.25 -6.45
CA SER A 65 -20.69 20.37 -6.84
C SER A 65 -20.27 21.69 -6.16
N ASN A 66 -19.94 21.66 -4.88
CA ASN A 66 -19.51 22.83 -4.12
C ASN A 66 -18.15 23.36 -4.60
N ILE A 67 -17.23 22.48 -4.97
CA ILE A 67 -15.91 22.85 -5.49
C ILE A 67 -16.03 23.43 -6.90
N PHE A 68 -16.91 22.93 -7.75
CA PHE A 68 -17.17 23.54 -9.06
C PHE A 68 -17.72 24.97 -8.92
N GLU A 69 -18.61 25.20 -7.97
CA GLU A 69 -19.10 26.54 -7.69
C GLU A 69 -18.00 27.46 -7.15
N LEU A 70 -17.16 26.95 -6.24
CA LEU A 70 -16.00 27.67 -5.72
C LEU A 70 -14.99 27.97 -6.85
N SER A 71 -14.69 26.99 -7.70
CA SER A 71 -13.82 27.18 -8.87
C SER A 71 -14.31 28.28 -9.78
N ARG A 72 -15.61 28.31 -10.07
CA ARG A 72 -16.24 29.36 -10.86
C ARG A 72 -16.10 30.75 -10.21
N LYS A 73 -16.29 30.83 -8.90
CA LYS A 73 -16.10 32.07 -8.14
C LYS A 73 -14.63 32.51 -8.14
N MET A 74 -13.72 31.58 -7.93
CA MET A 74 -12.27 31.87 -7.96
C MET A 74 -11.79 32.35 -9.32
N SER A 75 -12.26 31.75 -10.42
CA SER A 75 -11.89 32.20 -11.78
C SER A 75 -12.39 33.61 -12.12
N LEU A 76 -13.44 34.10 -11.44
CA LEU A 76 -13.87 35.51 -11.55
C LEU A 76 -12.94 36.48 -10.82
N PHE A 77 -12.33 36.06 -9.70
CA PHE A 77 -11.39 36.88 -8.93
C PHE A 77 -9.94 36.77 -9.46
N LEU A 78 -9.60 35.65 -10.10
CA LEU A 78 -8.26 35.35 -10.62
C LEU A 78 -8.34 35.27 -12.15
N SER A 79 -8.90 36.31 -12.79
CA SER A 79 -9.08 36.38 -14.26
C SER A 79 -7.76 36.19 -15.05
N ASP A 80 -6.64 36.53 -14.42
CA ASP A 80 -5.31 36.48 -15.03
C ASP A 80 -4.65 35.11 -14.95
N PHE A 81 -5.30 34.13 -14.27
CA PHE A 81 -4.75 32.78 -14.08
C PHE A 81 -5.71 31.72 -14.60
N ASN A 82 -5.18 30.80 -15.41
CA ASN A 82 -5.90 29.62 -15.86
C ASN A 82 -5.78 28.49 -14.83
N LEU A 83 -6.79 28.38 -13.92
CA LEU A 83 -6.80 27.45 -12.81
C LEU A 83 -7.56 26.16 -13.17
N ASN A 84 -6.94 25.02 -12.94
CA ASN A 84 -7.57 23.71 -13.04
C ASN A 84 -7.76 23.06 -11.65
N ILE A 85 -8.94 22.50 -11.40
CA ILE A 85 -9.19 21.66 -10.22
C ILE A 85 -9.38 20.23 -10.70
N ALA A 86 -8.49 19.34 -10.25
CA ALA A 86 -8.54 17.92 -10.55
C ALA A 86 -8.90 17.13 -9.28
N PHE A 87 -9.74 16.10 -9.43
CA PHE A 87 -10.08 15.22 -8.33
C PHE A 87 -9.25 13.95 -8.39
N ARG A 88 -8.65 13.59 -7.26
CA ARG A 88 -7.99 12.32 -7.05
C ARG A 88 -8.97 11.38 -6.33
N SER A 89 -9.52 10.42 -7.05
CA SER A 89 -10.29 9.35 -6.43
C SER A 89 -9.38 8.21 -5.97
N VAL A 90 -9.77 7.54 -4.88
CA VAL A 90 -9.20 6.23 -4.55
C VAL A 90 -9.54 5.30 -5.72
N LYS A 91 -8.52 4.77 -6.41
CA LYS A 91 -8.75 3.90 -7.56
C LYS A 91 -9.65 2.74 -7.09
N VAL A 92 -10.76 2.53 -7.79
CA VAL A 92 -11.72 1.43 -7.56
C VAL A 92 -10.99 0.08 -7.44
N ARG A 93 -9.87 -0.10 -8.14
CA ARG A 93 -8.96 -1.24 -8.00
C ARG A 93 -8.45 -1.45 -6.56
N LYS A 94 -8.27 -0.39 -5.76
CA LYS A 94 -7.89 -0.53 -4.34
C LYS A 94 -9.04 -1.08 -3.49
N LEU A 95 -10.28 -0.73 -3.83
CA LEU A 95 -11.47 -1.23 -3.12
C LEU A 95 -11.73 -2.71 -3.43
N PHE A 96 -11.49 -3.15 -4.67
CA PHE A 96 -11.69 -4.54 -5.07
C PHE A 96 -10.50 -5.46 -4.79
N SER A 97 -9.28 -4.93 -4.73
CA SER A 97 -8.10 -5.75 -4.42
C SER A 97 -8.08 -6.28 -2.99
N TYR A 98 -8.81 -5.63 -2.08
CA TYR A 98 -8.91 -6.07 -0.68
C TYR A 98 -9.85 -7.27 -0.47
N GLN A 99 -10.83 -7.49 -1.39
CA GLN A 99 -11.84 -8.54 -1.21
C GLN A 99 -11.64 -9.77 -2.12
N ALA A 100 -10.81 -9.66 -3.16
CA ALA A 100 -10.71 -10.69 -4.20
C ALA A 100 -9.49 -11.62 -4.08
N LYS A 101 -8.57 -11.35 -3.15
CA LYS A 101 -7.41 -12.22 -2.92
C LYS A 101 -7.51 -12.83 -1.52
N PRO A 102 -7.26 -14.13 -1.36
CA PRO A 102 -7.12 -14.71 -0.04
C PRO A 102 -6.12 -13.88 0.75
N GLN A 103 -6.44 -13.60 2.01
CA GLN A 103 -5.52 -12.87 2.88
C GLN A 103 -4.25 -13.71 2.99
N ILE A 104 -3.17 -13.20 2.39
CA ILE A 104 -1.85 -13.79 2.57
C ILE A 104 -1.50 -13.61 4.05
N ASP A 105 -1.10 -14.69 4.70
CA ASP A 105 -0.63 -14.64 6.08
C ASP A 105 0.42 -13.52 6.23
N LYS A 106 0.43 -12.84 7.38
CA LYS A 106 1.36 -11.74 7.63
C LYS A 106 2.81 -12.18 7.48
N PHE A 107 3.12 -13.45 7.79
CA PHE A 107 4.46 -14.00 7.74
C PHE A 107 4.93 -14.40 6.34
N ASP A 108 4.00 -14.62 5.40
CA ASP A 108 4.30 -14.87 3.99
C ASP A 108 4.49 -13.59 3.17
N LYS A 109 4.21 -12.45 3.77
CA LYS A 109 4.44 -11.15 3.11
C LYS A 109 5.93 -10.85 3.04
N ASN A 110 6.31 -10.21 1.95
CA ASN A 110 7.70 -9.80 1.67
C ASN A 110 7.78 -8.31 1.36
N ASN A 111 9.00 -7.80 1.19
CA ASN A 111 9.27 -6.41 0.83
C ASN A 111 8.57 -5.44 1.79
N LEU A 112 8.95 -5.50 3.07
CA LEU A 112 8.28 -4.82 4.16
C LEU A 112 9.25 -4.32 5.24
N ILE A 113 8.73 -3.43 6.09
CA ILE A 113 9.34 -3.00 7.34
C ILE A 113 8.54 -3.60 8.50
N TYR A 114 9.24 -4.15 9.46
CA TYR A 114 8.66 -4.79 10.64
C TYR A 114 9.23 -4.19 11.92
N GLU A 115 8.49 -4.37 12.99
CA GLU A 115 8.88 -4.04 14.36
C GLU A 115 8.78 -5.29 15.20
N PHE A 116 9.80 -5.53 16.01
CA PHE A 116 9.81 -6.52 17.06
C PHE A 116 9.64 -5.81 18.39
N ASP A 117 8.65 -6.22 19.17
CA ASP A 117 8.36 -5.68 20.50
C ASP A 117 8.73 -6.71 21.57
N CYS A 118 9.74 -6.42 22.37
CA CYS A 118 10.08 -7.25 23.51
C CYS A 118 9.14 -6.99 24.68
N THR A 119 8.97 -7.97 25.56
CA THR A 119 8.18 -7.84 26.80
C THR A 119 8.79 -6.87 27.82
N CYS A 120 10.06 -6.50 27.66
CA CYS A 120 10.75 -5.51 28.48
C CYS A 120 10.59 -4.05 28.00
N ASP A 121 9.65 -3.80 27.09
CA ASP A 121 9.43 -2.51 26.42
C ASP A 121 10.55 -2.09 25.43
N GLY A 122 11.58 -2.92 25.27
CA GLY A 122 12.55 -2.75 24.20
C GLY A 122 11.95 -3.13 22.85
N PHE A 123 12.27 -2.39 21.80
CA PHE A 123 11.79 -2.70 20.46
C PHE A 123 12.87 -2.51 19.40
N TYR A 124 12.69 -3.20 18.27
CA TYR A 124 13.59 -3.20 17.12
C TYR A 124 12.80 -2.91 15.86
N ILE A 125 13.36 -2.11 14.96
CA ILE A 125 12.82 -1.88 13.61
C ILE A 125 13.82 -2.43 12.60
N GLY A 126 13.31 -3.21 11.64
CA GLY A 126 14.11 -3.75 10.56
C GLY A 126 13.34 -3.87 9.26
N GLU A 127 14.07 -4.07 8.19
CA GLU A 127 13.52 -4.26 6.86
C GLU A 127 13.82 -5.66 6.33
N THR A 128 13.02 -6.13 5.40
CA THR A 128 13.28 -7.36 4.67
C THR A 128 12.72 -7.32 3.26
N ARG A 129 13.51 -7.81 2.30
CA ARG A 129 13.06 -8.10 0.95
C ARG A 129 12.41 -9.50 0.87
N ARG A 130 12.84 -10.42 1.73
CA ARG A 130 12.33 -11.79 1.82
C ARG A 130 11.03 -11.85 2.58
N THR A 131 10.40 -13.03 2.66
CA THR A 131 9.23 -13.20 3.51
C THR A 131 9.57 -12.95 4.97
N LEU A 132 8.62 -12.41 5.71
CA LEU A 132 8.82 -12.13 7.14
C LEU A 132 9.21 -13.42 7.89
N MET A 133 8.59 -14.56 7.56
CA MET A 133 8.91 -15.84 8.16
C MET A 133 10.40 -16.23 8.02
N VAL A 134 10.97 -16.04 6.83
CA VAL A 134 12.40 -16.31 6.60
C VAL A 134 13.25 -15.39 7.47
N ARG A 135 12.91 -14.11 7.54
CA ARG A 135 13.63 -13.12 8.33
C ARG A 135 13.59 -13.42 9.84
N LEU A 136 12.42 -13.85 10.34
CA LEU A 136 12.27 -14.26 11.74
C LEU A 136 13.18 -15.45 12.09
N LYS A 137 13.20 -16.47 11.24
CA LYS A 137 14.09 -17.63 11.45
C LYS A 137 15.56 -17.24 11.46
N GLU A 138 15.95 -16.26 10.63
CA GLU A 138 17.32 -15.72 10.67
C GLU A 138 17.61 -15.01 11.98
N HIS A 139 16.71 -14.13 12.45
CA HIS A 139 16.88 -13.47 13.74
C HIS A 139 17.03 -14.44 14.91
N ARG A 140 16.27 -15.54 14.87
CA ARG A 140 16.34 -16.55 15.91
C ARG A 140 17.66 -17.35 15.88
N ASN A 141 18.12 -17.72 14.69
CA ASN A 141 19.23 -18.66 14.50
C ASN A 141 20.60 -17.99 14.38
N THR A 142 20.64 -16.66 14.25
CA THR A 142 21.89 -15.93 14.02
C THR A 142 22.29 -15.17 15.26
N ALA A 143 23.35 -15.61 15.91
CA ALA A 143 23.87 -14.98 17.12
C ALA A 143 24.26 -13.50 16.97
N CYS A 144 24.62 -13.09 15.74
CA CYS A 144 24.92 -11.68 15.42
C CYS A 144 23.67 -10.79 15.23
N SER A 145 22.48 -11.34 15.38
CA SER A 145 21.25 -10.55 15.31
C SER A 145 21.02 -9.80 16.62
N ASN A 146 20.80 -8.48 16.55
CA ASN A 146 20.50 -7.64 17.71
C ASN A 146 19.29 -8.17 18.49
N ILE A 147 18.27 -8.69 17.81
CA ILE A 147 17.12 -9.33 18.44
C ILE A 147 17.56 -10.58 19.20
N CYS A 148 18.34 -11.47 18.57
CA CYS A 148 18.84 -12.68 19.23
C CYS A 148 19.70 -12.35 20.46
N ALA A 149 20.62 -11.42 20.33
CA ALA A 149 21.46 -10.96 21.45
C ALA A 149 20.60 -10.42 22.60
N HIS A 150 19.59 -9.59 22.26
CA HIS A 150 18.69 -9.01 23.25
C HIS A 150 17.85 -10.06 23.97
N ILE A 151 17.18 -10.98 23.27
CA ILE A 151 16.31 -11.99 23.91
C ILE A 151 17.09 -12.94 24.79
N ASN A 152 18.35 -13.27 24.43
CA ASN A 152 19.23 -14.12 25.24
C ASN A 152 19.69 -13.46 26.55
N MET A 153 19.62 -12.14 26.65
CA MET A 153 20.01 -11.38 27.84
C MET A 153 18.80 -10.83 28.63
N CYS A 154 17.60 -10.94 28.06
CA CYS A 154 16.38 -10.35 28.62
C CYS A 154 15.64 -11.36 29.53
N GLU A 155 15.88 -11.29 30.84
CA GLU A 155 15.20 -12.16 31.82
C GLU A 155 13.67 -12.09 31.74
N LYS A 156 13.12 -10.90 31.52
CA LYS A 156 11.66 -10.73 31.40
C LYS A 156 11.11 -11.50 30.18
N TYR A 157 11.79 -11.44 29.04
CA TYR A 157 11.41 -12.20 27.87
C TYR A 157 11.44 -13.71 28.12
N GLU A 158 12.50 -14.21 28.77
CA GLU A 158 12.64 -15.64 29.05
C GLU A 158 11.58 -16.15 30.04
N ASN A 159 11.25 -15.37 31.05
CA ASN A 159 10.19 -15.70 32.01
C ASN A 159 8.83 -15.77 31.31
N ASP A 160 8.50 -14.76 30.49
CA ASP A 160 7.22 -14.70 29.77
C ASP A 160 7.12 -15.83 28.71
N ALA A 161 8.22 -16.14 28.02
CA ALA A 161 8.28 -17.25 27.06
C ALA A 161 8.08 -18.60 27.75
N THR A 162 8.68 -18.80 28.92
CA THR A 162 8.51 -20.03 29.72
C THR A 162 7.10 -20.17 30.23
N THR A 163 6.49 -19.10 30.71
CA THR A 163 5.09 -19.07 31.15
C THR A 163 4.16 -19.41 29.96
N PHE A 164 4.38 -18.81 28.81
CA PHE A 164 3.60 -19.09 27.60
C PHE A 164 3.67 -20.56 27.19
N VAL A 165 4.86 -21.18 27.24
CA VAL A 165 5.04 -22.61 26.93
C VAL A 165 4.22 -23.47 27.89
N HIS A 166 4.25 -23.19 29.20
CA HIS A 166 3.48 -23.91 30.20
C HIS A 166 1.95 -23.80 30.01
N GLU A 167 1.48 -22.60 29.73
CA GLU A 167 0.05 -22.34 29.52
C GLU A 167 -0.51 -22.99 28.26
N ASN A 168 0.33 -23.19 27.23
CA ASN A 168 -0.08 -23.71 25.93
C ASN A 168 0.50 -25.11 25.62
N GLU A 169 0.90 -25.86 26.63
CA GLU A 169 1.50 -27.21 26.47
C GLU A 169 0.64 -28.17 25.65
N GLN A 170 -0.69 -28.03 25.71
CA GLN A 170 -1.62 -28.89 24.97
C GLN A 170 -1.83 -28.48 23.51
N GLU A 171 -1.48 -27.24 23.14
CA GLU A 171 -1.70 -26.70 21.80
C GLU A 171 -0.53 -26.97 20.85
N PHE A 172 0.67 -27.17 21.40
CA PHE A 172 1.89 -27.34 20.61
C PHE A 172 2.48 -28.74 20.75
N PRO A 173 3.04 -29.31 19.66
CA PRO A 173 3.61 -30.65 19.68
C PRO A 173 4.86 -30.77 20.54
N ASP A 174 5.58 -29.66 20.76
CA ASP A 174 6.80 -29.59 21.54
C ASP A 174 7.03 -28.16 22.08
N PRO A 175 7.81 -28.02 23.18
CA PRO A 175 8.11 -26.72 23.80
C PRO A 175 8.80 -25.72 22.86
N GLU A 176 9.58 -26.23 21.92
CA GLU A 176 10.33 -25.41 20.98
C GLU A 176 9.41 -24.73 19.97
N SER A 177 8.36 -25.44 19.50
CA SER A 177 7.31 -24.88 18.66
C SER A 177 6.51 -23.79 19.38
N ALA A 178 6.19 -23.99 20.66
CA ALA A 178 5.52 -22.99 21.48
C ALA A 178 6.40 -21.74 21.67
N ARG A 179 7.70 -21.91 21.99
CA ARG A 179 8.65 -20.79 22.06
C ARG A 179 8.78 -20.03 20.77
N PHE A 180 8.77 -20.74 19.63
CA PHE A 180 8.81 -20.08 18.31
C PHE A 180 7.54 -19.30 18.02
N ASP A 181 6.37 -19.81 18.42
CA ASP A 181 5.10 -19.07 18.24
C ASP A 181 5.07 -17.83 19.13
N PHE A 182 5.50 -17.91 20.38
CA PHE A 182 5.68 -16.76 21.26
C PHE A 182 6.58 -15.69 20.62
N PHE A 183 7.75 -16.08 20.11
CA PHE A 183 8.67 -15.19 19.41
C PHE A 183 8.03 -14.56 18.19
N LYS A 184 7.37 -15.34 17.36
CA LYS A 184 6.68 -14.90 16.13
C LYS A 184 5.60 -13.84 16.40
N ASN A 185 4.88 -13.98 17.52
CA ASN A 185 3.81 -13.09 17.90
C ASN A 185 4.30 -11.69 18.35
N LYS A 186 5.59 -11.53 18.65
CA LYS A 186 6.22 -10.25 18.97
C LYS A 186 6.49 -9.35 17.74
N PHE A 187 6.26 -9.87 16.54
CA PHE A 187 6.50 -9.12 15.31
C PHE A 187 5.22 -8.52 14.75
N LYS A 188 5.30 -7.27 14.34
CA LYS A 188 4.25 -6.58 13.58
C LYS A 188 4.83 -5.93 12.32
N ILE A 189 4.02 -5.86 11.27
CA ILE A 189 4.39 -5.17 10.03
C ILE A 189 4.01 -3.71 10.19
N ILE A 190 4.98 -2.80 9.95
CA ILE A 190 4.76 -1.34 9.98
C ILE A 190 4.38 -0.83 8.60
N ASP A 191 5.12 -1.26 7.57
CA ASP A 191 4.92 -0.77 6.21
C ASP A 191 5.22 -1.86 5.17
N ILE A 192 4.60 -1.79 4.00
CA ILE A 192 4.66 -2.82 2.97
C ILE A 192 4.45 -2.24 1.56
N GLY A 193 5.03 -2.92 0.57
CA GLY A 193 4.73 -2.63 -0.84
C GLY A 193 5.62 -1.56 -1.45
N PHE A 194 6.87 -1.51 -1.04
CA PHE A 194 7.88 -0.63 -1.60
C PHE A 194 8.15 -0.93 -3.08
N ARG A 195 8.39 0.09 -3.87
CA ARG A 195 8.65 -0.04 -5.32
C ARG A 195 10.05 -0.56 -5.61
N ASN A 196 11.01 -0.20 -4.76
CA ASN A 196 12.41 -0.56 -4.88
C ASN A 196 13.07 -0.65 -3.48
N ASP A 197 14.26 -1.20 -3.45
CA ASP A 197 15.02 -1.40 -2.20
C ASP A 197 15.40 -0.07 -1.54
N ASN A 198 15.74 0.94 -2.33
CA ASN A 198 16.13 2.26 -1.83
C ASN A 198 14.98 2.97 -1.07
N ASP A 199 13.73 2.85 -1.56
CA ASP A 199 12.57 3.41 -0.86
C ASP A 199 12.33 2.71 0.47
N ARG A 200 12.53 1.39 0.54
CA ARG A 200 12.41 0.60 1.76
C ARG A 200 13.49 0.97 2.78
N GLU A 201 14.76 1.00 2.35
CA GLU A 201 15.91 1.38 3.20
C GLU A 201 15.76 2.82 3.75
N LYS A 202 15.29 3.77 2.94
CA LYS A 202 15.02 5.14 3.39
C LYS A 202 13.89 5.20 4.41
N SER A 203 12.82 4.44 4.20
CA SER A 203 11.69 4.38 5.12
C SER A 203 12.09 3.73 6.45
N GLU A 204 12.90 2.67 6.42
CA GLU A 204 13.48 2.07 7.64
C GLU A 204 14.31 3.08 8.41
N ALA A 205 15.28 3.74 7.76
CA ALA A 205 16.14 4.73 8.39
C ALA A 205 15.34 5.90 8.98
N PHE A 206 14.31 6.36 8.28
CA PHE A 206 13.40 7.39 8.79
C PHE A 206 12.64 6.92 10.04
N LEU A 207 12.14 5.69 10.05
CA LEU A 207 11.42 5.11 11.19
C LEU A 207 12.35 4.92 12.39
N ILE A 208 13.58 4.41 12.19
CA ILE A 208 14.59 4.27 13.22
C ILE A 208 14.92 5.64 13.84
N ARG A 209 15.14 6.65 13.02
CA ARG A 209 15.42 8.01 13.50
C ARG A 209 14.25 8.63 14.29
N THR A 210 13.04 8.39 13.84
CA THR A 210 11.84 9.00 14.44
C THR A 210 11.42 8.29 15.72
N LYS A 211 11.38 6.95 15.70
CA LYS A 211 10.91 6.13 16.83
C LYS A 211 12.00 5.81 17.84
N ARG A 212 13.29 5.87 17.48
CA ARG A 212 14.45 5.60 18.31
C ARG A 212 14.37 4.24 19.02
N PRO A 213 14.30 3.13 18.27
CA PRO A 213 14.23 1.80 18.85
C PRO A 213 15.47 1.50 19.70
N THR A 214 15.23 0.85 20.85
CA THR A 214 16.28 0.61 21.86
C THR A 214 17.16 -0.58 21.53
N ILE A 215 16.72 -1.50 20.68
CA ILE A 215 17.44 -2.72 20.31
C ILE A 215 18.27 -2.54 19.03
N ASN A 216 17.98 -1.53 18.20
CA ASN A 216 18.81 -1.22 17.05
C ASN A 216 20.14 -0.64 17.50
N ASP A 217 21.25 -1.20 17.04
CA ASP A 217 22.53 -0.53 17.16
C ASP A 217 22.52 0.72 16.30
N HIS A 218 22.93 1.84 16.87
CA HIS A 218 22.92 3.15 16.19
C HIS A 218 23.78 3.20 14.92
N PHE A 219 24.53 2.14 14.62
CA PHE A 219 25.46 2.05 13.50
C PHE A 219 24.98 1.22 12.30
N ASP A 220 23.84 0.49 12.42
CA ASP A 220 23.41 -0.45 11.38
C ASP A 220 22.70 0.17 10.18
N SER A 221 22.28 1.42 10.22
CA SER A 221 21.70 2.03 9.04
C SER A 221 22.78 2.58 8.11
N LYS A 222 22.91 1.99 6.92
CA LYS A 222 23.80 2.47 5.83
C LYS A 222 23.60 3.95 5.49
N LEU A 223 22.47 4.53 5.84
CA LEU A 223 22.09 5.91 5.59
C LEU A 223 22.58 6.91 6.64
N PHE A 224 23.06 6.47 7.82
CA PHE A 224 23.70 7.40 8.76
C PHE A 224 25.03 7.95 8.26
N LYS A 225 25.59 7.42 7.16
CA LYS A 225 26.81 7.92 6.52
C LYS A 225 26.56 9.02 5.47
N LEU A 226 25.32 9.44 5.25
CA LEU A 226 24.93 10.41 4.21
C LEU A 226 24.48 11.78 4.77
N PHE A 227 24.55 11.99 6.09
CA PHE A 227 24.24 13.27 6.73
C PHE A 227 25.28 13.62 7.78
#